data_1effe2cb9e185dba013ed13284b5f2b1
#
_entry.id   1effe2cb9e185dba013ed13284b5f2b1
#
_cell.length_a   1.000
_cell.length_b   1.000
_cell.length_c   1.000
_cell.angle_alpha   90.00
_cell.angle_beta   90.00
_cell.angle_gamma   90.00
#
_symmetry.space_group_name_H-M   'P 1'
#
loop_
_entity.id
_entity.type
_entity.pdbx_description
1 polymer ?
#
loop_
_entity_poly.entity_id
_entity_poly.type
_entity_poly.pdbx_seq_one_letter_code
_entity_poly.pdbx_strand_id
1 'polypeptide(L)'
;NNTSTSSRSSVFRATIDSTTKDITISQSAGSKSYGSWSSWSVYCNASSYTVAASGGSVTIYYGASRSRSWTWNGVAGSGGTESENGTPNLSVGSGGGTLSGNTLSYSNNTSTSVRRTRVTANYNGAINFCDIEQRAGSKVYGSWGAWSVSISASPTNIAAAGGSSTITC
;
A
#
# COMPACT_ATOMS: atom_id res chain seq x y z
N ASN A 1 44.58 -11.16 -8.74
CA ASN A 1 43.93 -10.05 -8.01
C ASN A 1 43.36 -10.56 -6.68
N ASN A 2 43.51 -9.78 -5.63
CA ASN A 2 42.92 -10.06 -4.33
C ASN A 2 41.54 -9.38 -4.20
N THR A 3 40.49 -10.18 -4.33
CA THR A 3 39.08 -9.72 -4.14
C THR A 3 38.59 -9.92 -2.70
N SER A 4 39.46 -10.29 -1.78
CA SER A 4 39.17 -10.36 -0.35
C SER A 4 39.50 -9.03 0.33
N THR A 5 38.76 -8.69 1.38
CA THR A 5 39.05 -7.54 2.27
C THR A 5 40.21 -7.82 3.23
N SER A 6 40.83 -9.01 3.16
CA SER A 6 42.02 -9.36 3.92
C SER A 6 43.24 -9.47 3.03
N SER A 7 44.40 -9.07 3.53
CA SER A 7 45.67 -9.35 2.87
C SER A 7 45.97 -10.87 2.89
N ARG A 8 46.74 -11.32 1.93
CA ARG A 8 47.21 -12.69 1.87
C ARG A 8 48.71 -12.74 1.61
N SER A 9 49.40 -13.75 2.10
CA SER A 9 50.80 -13.95 1.90
C SER A 9 51.11 -15.40 1.58
N SER A 10 52.23 -15.60 0.87
CA SER A 10 52.81 -16.89 0.60
C SER A 10 54.28 -16.86 0.94
N VAL A 11 54.77 -17.91 1.56
CA VAL A 11 56.19 -18.10 1.86
C VAL A 11 56.77 -19.06 0.84
N PHE A 12 57.84 -18.64 0.16
CA PHE A 12 58.62 -19.48 -0.72
C PHE A 12 59.92 -19.86 0.00
N ARG A 13 60.21 -21.14 0.07
CA ARG A 13 61.37 -21.70 0.71
C ARG A 13 62.33 -22.33 -0.31
N ALA A 14 63.59 -21.93 -0.28
CA ALA A 14 64.66 -22.58 -1.03
C ALA A 14 65.64 -23.24 -0.03
N THR A 15 66.00 -24.48 -0.31
CA THR A 15 66.96 -25.25 0.52
C THR A 15 68.07 -25.79 -0.41
N ILE A 16 69.33 -25.51 -0.07
CA ILE A 16 70.52 -26.07 -0.73
C ILE A 16 71.37 -26.67 0.42
N ASP A 17 71.60 -27.95 0.32
CA ASP A 17 72.23 -28.77 1.40
C ASP A 17 71.40 -28.62 2.69
N SER A 18 71.98 -28.13 3.75
CA SER A 18 71.32 -27.87 5.05
C SER A 18 70.91 -26.38 5.24
N THR A 19 71.15 -25.53 4.22
CA THR A 19 70.86 -24.10 4.32
C THR A 19 69.51 -23.77 3.71
N THR A 20 68.60 -23.19 4.53
CA THR A 20 67.27 -22.81 4.13
C THR A 20 67.08 -21.27 4.14
N LYS A 21 66.45 -20.73 3.10
CA LYS A 21 66.04 -19.32 2.99
C LYS A 21 64.55 -19.22 2.64
N ASP A 22 63.85 -18.40 3.38
CA ASP A 22 62.46 -18.08 3.14
C ASP A 22 62.32 -16.65 2.58
N ILE A 23 61.41 -16.48 1.62
CA ILE A 23 60.92 -15.22 1.14
C ILE A 23 59.41 -15.16 1.27
N THR A 24 58.89 -14.14 1.92
CA THR A 24 57.45 -13.90 2.04
C THR A 24 57.01 -12.87 1.00
N ILE A 25 56.06 -13.25 0.16
CA ILE A 25 55.39 -12.35 -0.77
C ILE A 25 54.00 -12.07 -0.24
N SER A 26 53.69 -10.80 0.00
CA SER A 26 52.38 -10.37 0.51
C SER A 26 51.62 -9.61 -0.57
N GLN A 27 50.31 -9.89 -0.66
CA GLN A 27 49.39 -9.14 -1.50
C GLN A 27 48.41 -8.39 -0.60
N SER A 28 48.29 -7.07 -0.79
CA SER A 28 47.41 -6.23 -0.02
C SER A 28 45.95 -6.67 -0.17
N ALA A 29 45.15 -6.32 0.82
CA ALA A 29 43.69 -6.46 0.76
C ALA A 29 43.11 -5.71 -0.44
N GLY A 30 42.08 -6.25 -1.03
CA GLY A 30 41.24 -5.54 -1.96
C GLY A 30 40.36 -4.51 -1.24
N SER A 31 39.94 -3.48 -1.95
CA SER A 31 38.96 -2.49 -1.46
C SER A 31 37.82 -2.34 -2.46
N LYS A 32 36.60 -2.13 -1.90
CA LYS A 32 35.43 -1.83 -2.72
C LYS A 32 35.31 -0.34 -2.94
N SER A 33 35.00 0.06 -4.18
CA SER A 33 34.55 1.40 -4.51
C SER A 33 33.05 1.37 -4.77
N TYR A 34 32.33 2.30 -4.19
CA TYR A 34 30.85 2.34 -4.25
C TYR A 34 30.42 3.52 -5.11
N GLY A 35 29.43 3.25 -5.97
CA GLY A 35 28.69 4.30 -6.65
C GLY A 35 27.69 4.99 -5.69
N SER A 36 27.06 6.04 -6.20
CA SER A 36 25.99 6.71 -5.46
C SER A 36 24.76 5.80 -5.32
N TRP A 37 24.04 5.97 -4.21
CA TRP A 37 22.73 5.34 -4.05
C TRP A 37 21.74 5.89 -5.09
N SER A 38 20.90 5.02 -5.63
CA SER A 38 19.72 5.44 -6.37
C SER A 38 18.74 6.19 -5.45
N SER A 39 17.80 6.90 -6.05
CA SER A 39 16.63 7.38 -5.31
C SER A 39 15.86 6.20 -4.70
N TRP A 40 15.13 6.46 -3.62
CA TRP A 40 14.23 5.48 -3.05
C TRP A 40 13.08 5.17 -4.00
N SER A 41 12.77 3.90 -4.15
CA SER A 41 11.57 3.40 -4.80
C SER A 41 10.63 2.88 -3.72
N VAL A 42 9.38 3.36 -3.71
CA VAL A 42 8.35 2.97 -2.74
C VAL A 42 7.26 2.21 -3.48
N TYR A 43 6.73 1.15 -2.88
CA TYR A 43 5.52 0.49 -3.37
C TYR A 43 4.42 0.50 -2.31
N CYS A 44 3.17 0.52 -2.77
CA CYS A 44 1.95 0.45 -1.97
C CYS A 44 0.89 -0.33 -2.76
N ASN A 45 0.49 -1.49 -2.27
CA ASN A 45 -0.49 -2.38 -2.88
C ASN A 45 -1.49 -2.83 -1.82
N ALA A 46 -2.62 -3.40 -2.24
CA ALA A 46 -3.63 -3.94 -1.34
C ALA A 46 -3.97 -5.39 -1.68
N SER A 47 -4.37 -6.18 -0.67
CA SER A 47 -4.87 -7.55 -0.87
C SER A 47 -6.14 -7.59 -1.73
N SER A 48 -6.90 -6.50 -1.73
CA SER A 48 -8.05 -6.24 -2.61
C SER A 48 -8.21 -4.74 -2.78
N TYR A 49 -8.60 -4.31 -3.97
CA TYR A 49 -8.90 -2.91 -4.27
C TYR A 49 -10.40 -2.59 -4.15
N THR A 50 -11.19 -3.57 -3.77
CA THR A 50 -12.63 -3.41 -3.54
C THR A 50 -13.07 -4.07 -2.24
N VAL A 51 -14.00 -3.41 -1.53
CA VAL A 51 -14.64 -3.90 -0.30
C VAL A 51 -16.15 -3.88 -0.49
N ALA A 52 -16.85 -4.85 0.07
CA ALA A 52 -18.31 -4.92 0.01
C ALA A 52 -18.95 -3.73 0.73
N ALA A 53 -20.20 -3.41 0.37
CA ALA A 53 -21.00 -2.39 1.06
C ALA A 53 -21.19 -2.72 2.55
N SER A 54 -21.29 -4.00 2.92
CA SER A 54 -21.39 -4.46 4.31
C SER A 54 -20.13 -4.19 5.16
N GLY A 55 -19.08 -3.67 4.56
CA GLY A 55 -17.80 -3.46 5.23
C GLY A 55 -16.86 -4.64 5.04
N GLY A 56 -15.74 -4.59 5.74
CA GLY A 56 -14.67 -5.56 5.68
C GLY A 56 -13.30 -4.91 5.83
N SER A 57 -12.25 -5.68 5.64
CA SER A 57 -10.87 -5.17 5.74
C SER A 57 -10.00 -5.65 4.60
N VAL A 58 -8.96 -4.89 4.30
CA VAL A 58 -7.91 -5.22 3.34
C VAL A 58 -6.56 -5.01 3.98
N THR A 59 -5.59 -5.86 3.61
CA THR A 59 -4.19 -5.71 4.03
C THR A 59 -3.45 -4.87 3.02
N ILE A 60 -2.68 -3.90 3.50
CA ILE A 60 -1.80 -3.06 2.69
C ILE A 60 -0.39 -3.64 2.71
N TYR A 61 0.16 -3.88 1.52
CA TYR A 61 1.55 -4.30 1.30
C TYR A 61 2.35 -3.10 0.84
N TYR A 62 3.42 -2.79 1.55
CA TYR A 62 4.22 -1.61 1.27
C TYR A 62 5.69 -1.84 1.63
N GLY A 63 6.55 -1.07 1.03
CA GLY A 63 7.98 -1.11 1.31
C GLY A 63 8.71 -0.08 0.47
N ALA A 64 9.98 0.12 0.79
CA ALA A 64 10.89 0.97 0.05
C ALA A 64 12.21 0.24 -0.18
N SER A 65 12.86 0.53 -1.30
CA SER A 65 14.18 0.02 -1.60
C SER A 65 14.98 1.02 -2.42
N ARG A 66 16.29 0.93 -2.30
CA ARG A 66 17.26 1.60 -3.18
C ARG A 66 18.47 0.71 -3.39
N SER A 67 19.26 1.01 -4.39
CA SER A 67 20.45 0.25 -4.70
C SER A 67 21.62 1.14 -5.12
N ARG A 68 22.82 0.59 -5.01
CA ARG A 68 24.04 1.18 -5.56
C ARG A 68 24.95 0.10 -6.15
N SER A 69 25.75 0.47 -7.13
CA SER A 69 26.80 -0.39 -7.65
C SER A 69 28.04 -0.34 -6.77
N TRP A 70 28.84 -1.38 -6.84
CA TRP A 70 30.21 -1.38 -6.29
C TRP A 70 31.16 -2.14 -7.23
N THR A 71 32.43 -1.80 -7.18
CA THR A 71 33.50 -2.47 -7.93
C THR A 71 34.69 -2.73 -7.00
N TRP A 72 35.46 -3.77 -7.30
CA TRP A 72 36.75 -3.95 -6.64
C TRP A 72 37.78 -3.02 -7.26
N ASN A 73 38.49 -2.24 -6.44
CA ASN A 73 39.59 -1.39 -6.92
C ASN A 73 40.72 -2.25 -7.49
N GLY A 74 41.19 -1.87 -8.69
CA GLY A 74 42.27 -2.58 -9.40
C GLY A 74 41.87 -3.90 -10.05
N VAL A 75 40.55 -4.27 -10.09
CA VAL A 75 40.07 -5.51 -10.72
C VAL A 75 38.99 -5.15 -11.75
N ALA A 76 39.41 -5.09 -13.01
CA ALA A 76 38.48 -4.83 -14.11
C ALA A 76 37.41 -5.94 -14.21
N GLY A 77 36.16 -5.55 -14.46
CA GLY A 77 35.04 -6.48 -14.69
C GLY A 77 34.50 -7.17 -13.45
N SER A 78 35.00 -6.85 -12.24
CA SER A 78 34.43 -7.39 -10.99
C SER A 78 33.66 -6.31 -10.23
N GLY A 79 32.42 -6.65 -9.84
CA GLY A 79 31.55 -5.72 -9.13
C GLY A 79 30.21 -6.38 -8.86
N GLY A 80 29.28 -5.59 -8.32
CA GLY A 80 27.92 -6.04 -8.02
C GLY A 80 27.03 -4.90 -7.62
N THR A 81 25.88 -5.26 -7.11
CA THR A 81 24.88 -4.33 -6.59
C THR A 81 24.65 -4.61 -5.12
N GLU A 82 24.52 -3.56 -4.36
CA GLU A 82 24.09 -3.57 -2.95
C GLU A 82 22.75 -2.90 -2.86
N SER A 83 21.84 -3.47 -2.08
CA SER A 83 20.49 -2.95 -1.89
C SER A 83 20.22 -2.65 -0.43
N GLU A 84 19.40 -1.65 -0.19
CA GLU A 84 18.92 -1.25 1.13
C GLU A 84 17.40 -1.18 1.09
N ASN A 85 16.75 -1.71 2.13
CA ASN A 85 15.29 -1.68 2.27
C ASN A 85 14.90 -0.71 3.38
N GLY A 86 13.70 -0.13 3.24
CA GLY A 86 13.10 0.76 4.22
C GLY A 86 11.63 0.43 4.47
N THR A 87 11.12 0.87 5.60
CA THR A 87 9.70 0.75 5.94
C THR A 87 9.04 2.11 5.85
N PRO A 88 8.19 2.35 4.83
CA PRO A 88 7.45 3.60 4.69
C PRO A 88 6.47 3.85 5.84
N ASN A 89 6.20 5.10 6.13
CA ASN A 89 5.06 5.50 6.93
C ASN A 89 3.80 5.46 6.08
N LEU A 90 2.74 4.84 6.61
CA LEU A 90 1.43 4.83 5.98
C LEU A 90 0.57 5.96 6.51
N SER A 91 -0.19 6.57 5.62
CA SER A 91 -1.26 7.51 5.95
C SER A 91 -2.50 7.22 5.12
N VAL A 92 -3.67 7.57 5.66
CA VAL A 92 -4.96 7.37 5.01
C VAL A 92 -5.64 8.70 4.76
N GLY A 93 -6.17 8.87 3.55
CA GLY A 93 -7.01 10.01 3.17
C GLY A 93 -8.47 9.83 3.59
N SER A 94 -9.32 10.79 3.18
CA SER A 94 -10.78 10.68 3.35
C SER A 94 -11.34 9.48 2.58
N GLY A 95 -12.53 9.01 2.96
CA GLY A 95 -13.22 7.90 2.26
C GLY A 95 -13.78 6.82 3.17
N GLY A 96 -13.71 7.02 4.50
CA GLY A 96 -14.37 6.18 5.50
C GLY A 96 -13.64 4.92 5.91
N GLY A 97 -12.46 4.65 5.38
CA GLY A 97 -11.59 3.58 5.85
C GLY A 97 -10.77 4.02 7.07
N THR A 98 -10.57 3.11 8.03
CA THR A 98 -9.73 3.31 9.21
C THR A 98 -8.51 2.39 9.11
N LEU A 99 -7.32 2.99 9.20
CA LEU A 99 -6.04 2.28 9.12
C LEU A 99 -5.53 1.95 10.53
N SER A 100 -5.18 0.69 10.76
CA SER A 100 -4.50 0.23 11.97
C SER A 100 -3.35 -0.69 11.57
N GLY A 101 -2.12 -0.28 11.82
CA GLY A 101 -0.94 -0.93 11.29
C GLY A 101 -0.99 -0.97 9.76
N ASN A 102 -1.05 -2.14 9.17
CA ASN A 102 -1.20 -2.35 7.73
C ASN A 102 -2.60 -2.84 7.30
N THR A 103 -3.58 -2.76 8.19
CA THR A 103 -4.96 -3.18 7.93
C THR A 103 -5.85 -1.97 7.78
N LEU A 104 -6.49 -1.83 6.62
CA LEU A 104 -7.52 -0.83 6.34
C LEU A 104 -8.89 -1.47 6.49
N SER A 105 -9.70 -0.97 7.43
CA SER A 105 -11.02 -1.51 7.77
C SER A 105 -12.13 -0.52 7.42
N TYR A 106 -13.27 -1.04 6.99
CA TYR A 106 -14.46 -0.28 6.63
C TYR A 106 -15.68 -0.79 7.41
N SER A 107 -16.44 0.13 7.95
CA SER A 107 -17.83 -0.15 8.40
C SER A 107 -18.79 -0.20 7.21
N ASN A 108 -20.07 -0.57 7.48
CA ASN A 108 -21.10 -0.59 6.45
C ASN A 108 -21.22 0.76 5.71
N ASN A 109 -21.30 0.69 4.39
CA ASN A 109 -21.66 1.83 3.55
C ASN A 109 -23.17 1.83 3.29
N THR A 110 -23.91 2.63 4.03
CA THR A 110 -25.36 2.81 3.86
C THR A 110 -25.72 3.86 2.79
N SER A 111 -24.73 4.50 2.22
CA SER A 111 -24.90 5.45 1.09
C SER A 111 -25.07 4.70 -0.23
N THR A 112 -25.88 5.24 -1.13
CA THR A 112 -26.01 4.78 -2.52
C THR A 112 -24.80 5.17 -3.42
N SER A 113 -23.78 5.79 -2.82
CA SER A 113 -22.53 6.16 -3.51
C SER A 113 -21.37 5.31 -3.01
N VAL A 114 -20.44 5.01 -3.91
CA VAL A 114 -19.16 4.38 -3.56
C VAL A 114 -18.31 5.31 -2.70
N ARG A 115 -17.47 4.73 -1.84
CA ARG A 115 -16.44 5.46 -1.08
C ARG A 115 -15.07 5.05 -1.59
N ARG A 116 -14.17 6.00 -1.74
CA ARG A 116 -12.79 5.75 -2.14
C ARG A 116 -11.83 6.28 -1.10
N THR A 117 -10.95 5.43 -0.63
CA THR A 117 -9.92 5.76 0.36
C THR A 117 -8.55 5.56 -0.26
N ARG A 118 -7.74 6.59 -0.23
CA ARG A 118 -6.32 6.52 -0.64
C ARG A 118 -5.47 6.19 0.57
N VAL A 119 -4.64 5.16 0.42
CA VAL A 119 -3.55 4.87 1.35
C VAL A 119 -2.24 5.28 0.70
N THR A 120 -1.49 6.12 1.38
CA THR A 120 -0.22 6.66 0.90
C THR A 120 0.92 6.11 1.74
N ALA A 121 1.93 5.57 1.07
CA ALA A 121 3.20 5.15 1.66
C ALA A 121 4.27 6.20 1.35
N ASN A 122 4.95 6.71 2.37
CA ASN A 122 6.02 7.71 2.23
C ASN A 122 7.28 7.25 2.95
N TYR A 123 8.41 7.29 2.25
CA TYR A 123 9.73 7.00 2.81
C TYR A 123 10.77 7.99 2.27
N ASN A 124 11.36 8.80 3.13
CA ASN A 124 12.38 9.80 2.77
C ASN A 124 11.99 10.67 1.56
N GLY A 125 10.72 11.08 1.48
CA GLY A 125 10.19 11.91 0.40
C GLY A 125 9.76 11.15 -0.86
N ALA A 126 10.11 9.88 -1.01
CA ALA A 126 9.56 9.04 -2.05
C ALA A 126 8.16 8.56 -1.65
N ILE A 127 7.19 8.66 -2.55
CA ILE A 127 5.77 8.44 -2.28
C ILE A 127 5.20 7.47 -3.29
N ASN A 128 4.36 6.55 -2.81
CA ASN A 128 3.45 5.75 -3.64
C ASN A 128 2.12 5.58 -2.91
N PHE A 129 1.06 5.23 -3.63
CA PHE A 129 -0.27 5.08 -3.03
C PHE A 129 -1.07 3.95 -3.70
N CYS A 130 -2.09 3.49 -3.01
CA CYS A 130 -3.13 2.63 -3.55
C CYS A 130 -4.51 3.15 -3.13
N ASP A 131 -5.48 3.06 -4.04
CA ASP A 131 -6.86 3.49 -3.81
C ASP A 131 -7.74 2.26 -3.64
N ILE A 132 -8.52 2.24 -2.57
CA ILE A 132 -9.46 1.17 -2.25
C ILE A 132 -10.88 1.73 -2.34
N GLU A 133 -11.74 1.02 -3.05
CA GLU A 133 -13.14 1.37 -3.24
C GLU A 133 -14.05 0.49 -2.38
N GLN A 134 -14.87 1.11 -1.53
CA GLN A 134 -15.99 0.42 -0.89
C GLN A 134 -17.25 0.60 -1.74
N ARG A 135 -17.90 -0.51 -2.10
CA ARG A 135 -19.13 -0.51 -2.88
C ARG A 135 -20.23 0.28 -2.20
N ALA A 136 -21.12 0.83 -3.02
CA ALA A 136 -22.35 1.50 -2.54
C ALA A 136 -23.27 0.50 -1.84
N GLY A 137 -23.97 0.98 -0.83
CA GLY A 137 -25.12 0.27 -0.26
C GLY A 137 -26.32 0.32 -1.19
N SER A 138 -27.26 -0.57 -0.98
CA SER A 138 -28.55 -0.59 -1.66
C SER A 138 -29.67 -0.31 -0.66
N LYS A 139 -30.65 0.47 -1.10
CA LYS A 139 -31.90 0.63 -0.34
C LYS A 139 -32.82 -0.53 -0.72
N VAL A 140 -33.33 -1.20 0.29
CA VAL A 140 -34.40 -2.18 0.11
C VAL A 140 -35.67 -1.50 0.60
N TYR A 141 -36.65 -1.42 -0.28
CA TYR A 141 -37.97 -0.88 0.04
C TYR A 141 -38.92 -2.01 0.40
N GLY A 142 -39.68 -1.83 1.45
CA GLY A 142 -40.83 -2.71 1.76
C GLY A 142 -41.95 -2.51 0.74
N SER A 143 -42.95 -3.38 0.78
CA SER A 143 -44.15 -3.22 -0.02
C SER A 143 -44.90 -1.95 0.39
N TRP A 144 -45.45 -1.25 -0.59
CA TRP A 144 -46.33 -0.12 -0.30
C TRP A 144 -47.54 -0.62 0.50
N GLY A 145 -47.94 0.13 1.50
CA GLY A 145 -49.22 -0.09 2.19
C GLY A 145 -50.41 0.11 1.23
N ALA A 146 -51.54 -0.47 1.58
CA ALA A 146 -52.78 -0.20 0.85
C ALA A 146 -53.12 1.28 0.87
N TRP A 147 -53.60 1.77 -0.27
CA TRP A 147 -54.14 3.12 -0.32
C TRP A 147 -55.36 3.25 0.57
N SER A 148 -55.42 4.27 1.37
CA SER A 148 -56.62 4.65 2.14
C SER A 148 -57.25 5.85 1.45
N VAL A 149 -58.51 5.70 1.10
CA VAL A 149 -59.30 6.79 0.52
C VAL A 149 -60.49 7.03 1.44
N SER A 150 -60.70 8.30 1.81
CA SER A 150 -61.88 8.69 2.58
C SER A 150 -62.67 9.73 1.76
N ILE A 151 -63.97 9.64 1.81
CA ILE A 151 -64.89 10.64 1.24
C ILE A 151 -65.98 10.92 2.25
N SER A 152 -66.31 12.19 2.42
CA SER A 152 -67.41 12.63 3.27
C SER A 152 -68.22 13.70 2.58
N ALA A 153 -69.47 13.82 2.93
CA ALA A 153 -70.32 14.88 2.46
C ALA A 153 -71.04 15.58 3.66
N SER A 154 -71.18 16.86 3.59
CA SER A 154 -71.87 17.62 4.62
C SER A 154 -72.69 18.78 3.97
N PRO A 155 -73.98 18.78 4.14
CA PRO A 155 -74.82 17.77 4.74
C PRO A 155 -75.02 16.55 3.83
N THR A 156 -75.31 15.40 4.37
CA THR A 156 -75.62 14.17 3.60
C THR A 156 -77.03 14.16 3.02
N ASN A 157 -77.93 14.99 3.56
CA ASN A 157 -79.30 15.21 3.08
C ASN A 157 -79.52 16.66 2.69
N ILE A 158 -80.04 16.86 1.53
CA ILE A 158 -80.40 18.18 0.98
C ILE A 158 -81.90 18.30 1.04
N ALA A 159 -82.45 19.43 1.51
CA ALA A 159 -83.87 19.71 1.62
C ALA A 159 -84.55 19.68 0.24
N ALA A 160 -85.83 19.36 0.18
CA ALA A 160 -86.64 19.30 -1.04
C ALA A 160 -86.67 20.67 -1.78
N ALA A 161 -86.49 21.75 -1.08
CA ALA A 161 -86.39 23.10 -1.64
C ALA A 161 -85.04 23.40 -2.36
N GLY A 162 -84.13 22.48 -2.35
CA GLY A 162 -82.76 22.62 -2.88
C GLY A 162 -81.76 22.98 -1.80
N GLY A 163 -80.48 22.92 -2.16
CA GLY A 163 -79.31 23.21 -1.32
C GLY A 163 -78.04 22.66 -1.94
N SER A 164 -76.92 22.80 -1.21
CA SER A 164 -75.62 22.28 -1.62
C SER A 164 -75.02 21.42 -0.56
N SER A 165 -74.24 20.42 -0.95
CA SER A 165 -73.43 19.63 -0.05
C SER A 165 -71.97 19.76 -0.45
N THR A 166 -71.11 19.93 0.54
CA THR A 166 -69.67 19.97 0.33
C THR A 166 -69.13 18.54 0.44
N ILE A 167 -68.41 18.10 -0.60
CA ILE A 167 -67.75 16.83 -0.62
C ILE A 167 -66.25 17.07 -0.34
N THR A 168 -65.68 16.33 0.60
CA THR A 168 -64.27 16.37 0.97
C THR A 168 -63.68 14.97 0.68
N CYS A 169 -62.55 15.00 -0.08
CA CYS A 169 -61.80 13.79 -0.45
C CYS A 169 -60.44 13.80 0.23
#